data_28fe306d9bc06e71e635e384eeea661f
#
_entry.id   28fe306d9bc06e71e635e384eeea661f
#
_cell.length_a   1.000
_cell.length_b   1.000
_cell.length_c   1.000
_cell.angle_alpha   90.00
_cell.angle_beta   90.00
_cell.angle_gamma   90.00
#
_symmetry.space_group_name_H-M   'P 1'
#
loop_
_entity.id
_entity.type
_entity.pdbx_description
1 polymer ?
#
loop_
_entity_poly.entity_id
_entity_poly.type
_entity_poly.pdbx_seq_one_letter_code
_entity_poly.pdbx_strand_id
1 'polypeptide(L)'
;MIKTIAPTSPILKKYIECFYIYEGKPNSTFKYVAFPHFNTGLSFFKGASVHRQNWSLQISENTDVGVHIEILGKYTTPLLLEYKGQLREISIIFKPLGLNRFFKDNYLSLAPNFSQELKNDVWGQFGESLFSSDVEISKIESFLLSQFCDNQEVSNIENSLIFVHGLWFYLRTKTNLIIYLLGPVRRLVSLAFN
;
A
#
# COMPACT_ATOMS: atom_id res chain seq x y z
N MET A 1 6.39 -18.66 -3.62
CA MET A 1 7.37 -18.21 -2.58
C MET A 1 7.11 -16.74 -2.29
N ILE A 2 7.31 -16.29 -1.04
CA ILE A 2 7.14 -14.88 -0.66
C ILE A 2 8.53 -14.31 -0.37
N LYS A 3 8.82 -13.10 -0.89
CA LYS A 3 10.05 -12.36 -0.62
C LYS A 3 9.72 -10.91 -0.34
N THR A 4 10.33 -10.34 0.69
CA THR A 4 10.19 -8.93 1.07
C THR A 4 11.56 -8.27 0.98
N ILE A 5 11.62 -7.07 0.36
CA ILE A 5 12.87 -6.35 0.11
C ILE A 5 12.67 -4.89 0.52
N ALA A 6 13.56 -4.36 1.34
CA ALA A 6 13.54 -2.95 1.72
C ALA A 6 14.06 -2.06 0.57
N PRO A 7 13.53 -0.82 0.42
CA PRO A 7 14.08 0.12 -0.54
C PRO A 7 15.53 0.49 -0.17
N THR A 8 16.35 0.78 -1.20
CA THR A 8 17.76 1.20 -1.03
C THR A 8 17.89 2.72 -1.04
N SER A 9 17.12 3.41 -1.90
CA SER A 9 17.11 4.86 -2.03
C SER A 9 16.70 5.56 -0.73
N PRO A 10 17.50 6.55 -0.24
CA PRO A 10 17.14 7.33 0.96
C PRO A 10 15.83 8.10 0.82
N ILE A 11 15.49 8.55 -0.38
CA ILE A 11 14.22 9.24 -0.66
C ILE A 11 13.06 8.24 -0.52
N LEU A 12 13.15 7.10 -1.19
CA LEU A 12 12.08 6.10 -1.19
C LEU A 12 11.85 5.48 0.20
N LYS A 13 12.89 5.33 1.01
CA LYS A 13 12.78 4.86 2.42
C LYS A 13 11.85 5.71 3.28
N LYS A 14 11.63 6.98 2.94
CA LYS A 14 10.71 7.86 3.66
C LYS A 14 9.25 7.45 3.41
N TYR A 15 8.93 6.95 2.22
CA TYR A 15 7.57 6.74 1.73
C TYR A 15 7.20 5.29 1.48
N ILE A 16 8.19 4.42 1.35
CA ILE A 16 7.99 3.00 1.06
C ILE A 16 8.48 2.17 2.24
N GLU A 17 7.66 1.23 2.67
CA GLU A 17 7.99 0.25 3.70
C GLU A 17 8.84 -0.87 3.10
N CYS A 18 8.33 -1.51 2.06
CA CYS A 18 9.02 -2.59 1.37
C CYS A 18 8.43 -2.86 -0.01
N PHE A 19 9.17 -3.62 -0.81
CA PHE A 19 8.70 -4.34 -1.97
C PHE A 19 8.37 -5.77 -1.58
N TYR A 20 7.23 -6.27 -2.03
CA TYR A 20 6.75 -7.61 -1.77
C TYR A 20 6.64 -8.36 -3.09
N ILE A 21 7.19 -9.57 -3.16
CA ILE A 21 7.15 -10.41 -4.35
C ILE A 21 6.54 -11.74 -3.95
N TYR A 22 5.49 -12.14 -4.67
CA TYR A 22 4.85 -13.44 -4.52
C TYR A 22 4.89 -14.21 -5.83
N GLU A 23 5.20 -15.50 -5.73
CA GLU A 23 5.12 -16.45 -6.83
C GLU A 23 4.29 -17.65 -6.40
N GLY A 24 3.14 -17.80 -7.03
CA GLY A 24 2.22 -18.91 -6.85
C GLY A 24 2.74 -20.17 -7.53
N LYS A 25 2.29 -21.32 -7.06
CA LYS A 25 2.54 -22.61 -7.69
C LYS A 25 1.32 -23.09 -8.44
N PRO A 26 1.46 -23.87 -9.51
CA PRO A 26 0.33 -24.49 -10.19
C PRO A 26 -0.56 -25.25 -9.21
N ASN A 27 -1.88 -25.13 -9.39
CA ASN A 27 -2.88 -25.85 -8.59
C ASN A 27 -2.78 -25.61 -7.06
N SER A 28 -2.11 -24.54 -6.63
CA SER A 28 -2.03 -24.18 -5.20
C SER A 28 -3.08 -23.13 -4.84
N THR A 29 -3.49 -23.17 -3.57
CA THR A 29 -4.30 -22.10 -2.96
C THR A 29 -3.58 -21.60 -1.72
N PHE A 30 -3.45 -20.28 -1.62
CA PHE A 30 -2.88 -19.62 -0.47
C PHE A 30 -3.87 -18.59 0.07
N LYS A 31 -4.16 -18.62 1.37
CA LYS A 31 -5.09 -17.70 2.02
C LYS A 31 -4.44 -17.07 3.23
N TYR A 32 -4.71 -15.79 3.42
CA TYR A 32 -4.38 -15.11 4.66
C TYR A 32 -5.35 -13.98 4.96
N VAL A 33 -5.35 -13.51 6.19
CA VAL A 33 -6.12 -12.36 6.63
C VAL A 33 -5.16 -11.19 6.82
N ALA A 34 -5.39 -10.12 6.06
CA ALA A 34 -4.71 -8.86 6.29
C ALA A 34 -5.50 -8.05 7.32
N PHE A 35 -4.83 -7.70 8.42
CA PHE A 35 -5.42 -6.84 9.45
C PHE A 35 -5.33 -5.37 9.03
N PRO A 36 -6.28 -4.52 9.51
CA PRO A 36 -6.24 -3.09 9.27
C PRO A 36 -4.87 -2.49 9.63
N HIS A 37 -4.32 -1.73 8.70
CA HIS A 37 -3.06 -1.00 8.88
C HIS A 37 -3.08 0.29 8.06
N PHE A 38 -2.10 1.17 8.28
CA PHE A 38 -2.06 2.50 7.64
C PHE A 38 -1.32 2.51 6.30
N ASN A 39 -0.61 1.43 6.00
CA ASN A 39 0.12 1.32 4.75
C ASN A 39 -0.85 1.10 3.59
N THR A 40 -0.47 1.56 2.41
CA THR A 40 -1.20 1.32 1.17
C THR A 40 -0.36 0.43 0.26
N GLY A 41 -0.94 -0.64 -0.25
CA GLY A 41 -0.32 -1.52 -1.23
C GLY A 41 -0.68 -1.08 -2.66
N LEU A 42 0.30 -1.07 -3.56
CA LEU A 42 0.10 -1.01 -4.99
C LEU A 42 0.64 -2.31 -5.57
N SER A 43 -0.26 -3.19 -5.98
CA SER A 43 0.06 -4.55 -6.41
C SER A 43 -0.10 -4.68 -7.91
N PHE A 44 0.91 -5.26 -8.56
CA PHE A 44 0.92 -5.65 -9.97
C PHE A 44 0.79 -7.16 -10.04
N PHE A 45 -0.24 -7.65 -10.71
CA PHE A 45 -0.50 -9.08 -10.87
C PHE A 45 -0.31 -9.46 -12.34
N LYS A 46 0.51 -10.47 -12.60
CA LYS A 46 0.68 -11.07 -13.94
C LYS A 46 0.04 -12.43 -14.00
N GLY A 47 -0.73 -12.66 -15.08
CA GLY A 47 -1.44 -13.92 -15.27
C GLY A 47 -2.54 -14.14 -14.24
N ALA A 48 -3.24 -13.08 -13.82
CA ALA A 48 -4.27 -13.15 -12.80
C ALA A 48 -5.44 -12.21 -13.05
N SER A 49 -6.62 -12.66 -12.67
CA SER A 49 -7.82 -11.83 -12.50
C SER A 49 -8.09 -11.59 -11.01
N VAL A 50 -8.57 -10.39 -10.68
CA VAL A 50 -8.87 -9.97 -9.31
C VAL A 50 -10.37 -9.81 -9.16
N HIS A 51 -10.95 -10.53 -8.20
CA HIS A 51 -12.37 -10.46 -7.86
C HIS A 51 -12.55 -9.95 -6.43
N ARG A 52 -13.37 -8.90 -6.28
CA ARG A 52 -13.64 -8.21 -5.00
C ARG A 52 -15.03 -8.58 -4.52
N GLN A 53 -15.15 -9.07 -3.30
CA GLN A 53 -16.43 -9.38 -2.68
C GLN A 53 -16.35 -9.26 -1.15
N ASN A 54 -17.23 -8.45 -0.54
CA ASN A 54 -17.47 -8.45 0.92
C ASN A 54 -16.21 -8.55 1.80
N TRP A 55 -15.28 -7.62 1.71
CA TRP A 55 -14.01 -7.64 2.45
C TRP A 55 -13.13 -8.85 2.14
N SER A 56 -13.26 -9.38 0.93
CA SER A 56 -12.37 -10.39 0.41
C SER A 56 -11.85 -10.01 -0.98
N LEU A 57 -10.63 -10.43 -1.25
CA LEU A 57 -9.98 -10.27 -2.54
C LEU A 57 -9.51 -11.65 -3.00
N GLN A 58 -10.11 -12.13 -4.07
CA GLN A 58 -9.70 -13.38 -4.70
C GLN A 58 -8.87 -13.06 -5.94
N ILE A 59 -7.64 -13.52 -5.94
CA ILE A 59 -6.69 -13.40 -7.04
C ILE A 59 -6.54 -14.80 -7.65
N SER A 60 -7.00 -14.98 -8.89
CA SER A 60 -7.03 -16.28 -9.53
C SER A 60 -6.22 -16.25 -10.81
N GLU A 61 -5.52 -17.35 -11.08
CA GLU A 61 -4.79 -17.53 -12.34
C GLU A 61 -5.69 -17.26 -13.55
N ASN A 62 -5.22 -16.41 -14.43
CA ASN A 62 -5.84 -16.08 -15.71
C ASN A 62 -4.77 -15.60 -16.68
N THR A 63 -4.31 -16.49 -17.55
CA THR A 63 -3.22 -16.22 -18.52
C THR A 63 -3.65 -15.34 -19.68
N ASP A 64 -4.96 -15.16 -19.89
CA ASP A 64 -5.50 -14.40 -21.03
C ASP A 64 -5.49 -12.90 -20.79
N VAL A 65 -5.15 -12.47 -19.56
CA VAL A 65 -5.08 -11.05 -19.20
C VAL A 65 -3.64 -10.57 -19.04
N GLY A 66 -3.42 -9.30 -19.39
CA GLY A 66 -2.16 -8.60 -19.13
C GLY A 66 -1.88 -8.39 -17.65
N VAL A 67 -1.12 -7.36 -17.33
CA VAL A 67 -0.89 -6.99 -15.93
C VAL A 67 -2.09 -6.26 -15.38
N HIS A 68 -2.65 -6.78 -14.28
CA HIS A 68 -3.66 -6.11 -13.47
C HIS A 68 -2.98 -5.31 -12.37
N ILE A 69 -3.45 -4.07 -12.13
CA ILE A 69 -2.90 -3.20 -11.07
C ILE A 69 -3.99 -2.90 -10.06
N GLU A 70 -3.69 -3.14 -8.79
CA GLU A 70 -4.62 -2.97 -7.68
C GLU A 70 -4.03 -2.09 -6.60
N ILE A 71 -4.80 -1.10 -6.14
CA ILE A 71 -4.48 -0.33 -4.94
C ILE A 71 -5.25 -0.93 -3.77
N LEU A 72 -4.53 -1.34 -2.72
CA LEU A 72 -5.11 -1.85 -1.47
C LEU A 72 -4.75 -0.92 -0.32
N GLY A 73 -5.73 -0.60 0.51
CA GLY A 73 -5.43 0.15 1.72
C GLY A 73 -6.61 0.87 2.32
N LYS A 74 -6.37 1.46 3.50
CA LYS A 74 -7.34 2.20 4.30
C LYS A 74 -8.60 1.39 4.65
N TYR A 75 -8.46 0.08 4.82
CA TYR A 75 -9.55 -0.76 5.29
C TYR A 75 -9.56 -0.82 6.83
N THR A 76 -10.77 -0.79 7.38
CA THR A 76 -11.01 -0.80 8.84
C THR A 76 -11.48 -2.16 9.34
N THR A 77 -11.75 -3.09 8.44
CA THR A 77 -12.18 -4.47 8.69
C THR A 77 -11.12 -5.43 8.17
N PRO A 78 -10.82 -6.55 8.84
CA PRO A 78 -9.91 -7.54 8.32
C PRO A 78 -10.30 -8.01 6.91
N LEU A 79 -9.32 -8.06 6.01
CA LEU A 79 -9.47 -8.42 4.61
C LEU A 79 -8.99 -9.85 4.38
N LEU A 80 -9.85 -10.71 3.84
CA LEU A 80 -9.44 -12.04 3.42
C LEU A 80 -8.85 -11.98 2.01
N LEU A 81 -7.61 -12.40 1.87
CA LEU A 81 -6.96 -12.58 0.56
C LEU A 81 -6.84 -14.06 0.24
N GLU A 82 -7.23 -14.43 -0.98
CA GLU A 82 -7.14 -15.79 -1.50
C GLU A 82 -6.45 -15.76 -2.87
N TYR A 83 -5.35 -16.48 -2.96
CA TYR A 83 -4.55 -16.65 -4.19
C TYR A 83 -4.76 -18.07 -4.71
N LYS A 84 -5.11 -18.22 -6.00
CA LYS A 84 -5.36 -19.51 -6.64
C LYS A 84 -4.56 -19.66 -7.91
N GLY A 85 -3.78 -20.72 -8.00
CA GLY A 85 -3.03 -21.10 -9.20
C GLY A 85 -1.67 -20.45 -9.32
N GLN A 86 -1.11 -20.51 -10.53
CA GLN A 86 0.20 -19.98 -10.86
C GLN A 86 0.07 -18.53 -11.33
N LEU A 87 0.36 -17.61 -10.44
CA LEU A 87 0.39 -16.18 -10.72
C LEU A 87 1.59 -15.52 -10.07
N ARG A 88 1.96 -14.35 -10.56
CA ARG A 88 3.05 -13.54 -9.99
C ARG A 88 2.51 -12.21 -9.51
N GLU A 89 2.96 -11.77 -8.34
CA GLU A 89 2.65 -10.45 -7.79
C GLU A 89 3.93 -9.73 -7.41
N ILE A 90 3.98 -8.45 -7.76
CA ILE A 90 4.97 -7.50 -7.27
C ILE A 90 4.20 -6.34 -6.65
N SER A 91 4.41 -6.10 -5.36
CA SER A 91 3.72 -5.04 -4.64
C SER A 91 4.69 -4.03 -4.06
N ILE A 92 4.29 -2.77 -4.10
CA ILE A 92 4.95 -1.66 -3.44
C ILE A 92 4.11 -1.31 -2.22
N ILE A 93 4.66 -1.49 -1.03
CA ILE A 93 3.97 -1.17 0.22
C ILE A 93 4.40 0.22 0.67
N PHE A 94 3.49 1.16 0.57
CA PHE A 94 3.71 2.55 0.95
C PHE A 94 3.40 2.77 2.43
N LYS A 95 4.22 3.55 3.09
CA LYS A 95 3.95 4.12 4.41
C LYS A 95 2.75 5.07 4.34
N PRO A 96 2.18 5.49 5.48
CA PRO A 96 1.07 6.44 5.49
C PRO A 96 1.37 7.66 4.62
N LEU A 97 0.42 8.02 3.76
CA LEU A 97 0.51 9.09 2.75
C LEU A 97 1.57 8.88 1.65
N GLY A 98 2.42 7.86 1.75
CA GLY A 98 3.51 7.62 0.79
C GLY A 98 3.03 7.51 -0.66
N LEU A 99 1.91 6.82 -0.90
CA LEU A 99 1.34 6.67 -2.24
C LEU A 99 1.09 8.05 -2.92
N ASN A 100 0.65 9.04 -2.15
CA ASN A 100 0.32 10.37 -2.66
C ASN A 100 1.53 11.17 -3.19
N ARG A 101 2.76 10.69 -2.94
CA ARG A 101 3.99 11.26 -3.49
C ARG A 101 4.29 10.80 -4.91
N PHE A 102 3.57 9.81 -5.42
CA PHE A 102 3.83 9.20 -6.72
C PHE A 102 2.66 9.36 -7.71
N PHE A 103 1.57 9.98 -7.26
CA PHE A 103 0.40 10.26 -8.08
C PHE A 103 0.01 11.73 -7.94
N LYS A 104 -0.34 12.34 -9.08
CA LYS A 104 -0.83 13.74 -9.11
C LYS A 104 -2.28 13.85 -8.63
N ASP A 105 -3.05 12.79 -8.84
CA ASP A 105 -4.45 12.74 -8.46
C ASP A 105 -4.60 12.49 -6.96
N ASN A 106 -5.69 13.00 -6.38
CA ASN A 106 -5.96 12.82 -4.95
C ASN A 106 -6.51 11.42 -4.67
N TYR A 107 -5.63 10.46 -4.38
CA TYR A 107 -6.01 9.10 -3.97
C TYR A 107 -6.47 8.99 -2.50
N LEU A 108 -6.60 10.10 -1.78
CA LEU A 108 -7.19 10.11 -0.44
C LEU A 108 -8.64 9.63 -0.45
N SER A 109 -9.33 9.76 -1.58
CA SER A 109 -10.70 9.28 -1.79
C SER A 109 -10.83 7.75 -1.91
N LEU A 110 -9.73 7.01 -2.03
CA LEU A 110 -9.74 5.52 -2.06
C LEU A 110 -10.18 4.88 -0.73
N ALA A 111 -10.44 5.69 0.28
CA ALA A 111 -10.74 5.25 1.63
C ALA A 111 -11.98 4.34 1.83
N PRO A 112 -13.10 4.47 1.10
CA PRO A 112 -14.29 3.69 1.44
C PRO A 112 -14.25 2.25 0.91
N ASN A 113 -13.46 1.97 -0.13
CA ASN A 113 -13.36 0.65 -0.75
C ASN A 113 -11.95 0.12 -0.52
N PHE A 114 -11.82 -0.92 0.25
CA PHE A 114 -10.55 -1.56 0.63
C PHE A 114 -9.59 -1.84 -0.53
N SER A 115 -10.08 -1.90 -1.77
CA SER A 115 -9.28 -2.04 -2.96
C SER A 115 -9.91 -1.39 -4.19
N GLN A 116 -9.06 -0.97 -5.12
CA GLN A 116 -9.46 -0.36 -6.39
C GLN A 116 -8.47 -0.71 -7.49
N GLU A 117 -9.01 -1.07 -8.66
CA GLU A 117 -8.19 -1.21 -9.87
C GLU A 117 -7.62 0.15 -10.30
N LEU A 118 -6.33 0.19 -10.57
CA LEU A 118 -5.67 1.37 -11.13
C LEU A 118 -5.59 1.22 -12.66
N LYS A 119 -6.30 2.09 -13.38
CA LYS A 119 -6.21 2.24 -14.84
C LYS A 119 -5.39 3.48 -15.16
N ASN A 120 -4.12 3.29 -15.46
CA ASN A 120 -3.19 4.36 -15.78
C ASN A 120 -2.13 3.83 -16.76
N ASP A 121 -1.98 4.45 -17.90
CA ASP A 121 -1.12 3.96 -18.98
C ASP A 121 0.35 3.89 -18.58
N VAL A 122 0.86 4.89 -17.86
CA VAL A 122 2.26 4.94 -17.41
C VAL A 122 2.56 3.80 -16.44
N TRP A 123 1.69 3.58 -15.46
CA TRP A 123 1.82 2.49 -14.50
C TRP A 123 1.53 1.13 -15.13
N GLY A 124 0.65 1.07 -16.14
CA GLY A 124 0.38 -0.12 -16.94
C GLY A 124 1.61 -0.59 -17.70
N GLN A 125 2.24 0.30 -18.47
CA GLN A 125 3.48 0.02 -19.18
C GLN A 125 4.63 -0.38 -18.24
N PHE A 126 4.75 0.31 -17.13
CA PHE A 126 5.70 -0.08 -16.09
C PHE A 126 5.41 -1.49 -15.56
N GLY A 127 4.15 -1.79 -15.23
CA GLY A 127 3.72 -3.11 -14.77
C GLY A 127 4.11 -4.22 -15.74
N GLU A 128 3.86 -4.05 -17.03
CA GLU A 128 4.27 -5.03 -18.05
C GLU A 128 5.80 -5.23 -18.07
N SER A 129 6.56 -4.14 -17.91
CA SER A 129 8.02 -4.20 -17.88
C SER A 129 8.58 -4.97 -16.68
N LEU A 130 7.86 -4.98 -15.55
CA LEU A 130 8.27 -5.68 -14.32
C LEU A 130 8.33 -7.21 -14.50
N PHE A 131 7.53 -7.74 -15.42
CA PHE A 131 7.41 -9.18 -15.63
C PHE A 131 8.12 -9.68 -16.90
N SER A 132 8.78 -8.78 -17.63
CA SER A 132 9.51 -9.14 -18.87
C SER A 132 10.88 -9.78 -18.60
N SER A 133 11.42 -9.63 -17.40
CA SER A 133 12.72 -10.18 -16.96
C SER A 133 12.67 -10.53 -15.48
N ASP A 134 13.78 -10.91 -14.90
CA ASP A 134 13.92 -11.03 -13.46
C ASP A 134 13.66 -9.69 -12.76
N VAL A 135 13.04 -9.77 -11.58
CA VAL A 135 12.65 -8.56 -10.85
C VAL A 135 13.89 -7.84 -10.32
N GLU A 136 14.17 -6.68 -10.89
CA GLU A 136 15.26 -5.81 -10.47
C GLU A 136 14.71 -4.64 -9.64
N ILE A 137 15.04 -4.61 -8.35
CA ILE A 137 14.62 -3.53 -7.44
C ILE A 137 15.10 -2.16 -7.91
N SER A 138 16.27 -2.07 -8.50
CA SER A 138 16.84 -0.85 -9.08
C SER A 138 15.93 -0.24 -10.16
N LYS A 139 15.30 -1.06 -11.00
CA LYS A 139 14.32 -0.60 -12.01
C LYS A 139 13.06 -0.05 -11.35
N ILE A 140 12.56 -0.73 -10.30
CA ILE A 140 11.40 -0.26 -9.55
C ILE A 140 11.72 1.09 -8.90
N GLU A 141 12.87 1.21 -8.24
CA GLU A 141 13.29 2.45 -7.59
C GLU A 141 13.49 3.59 -8.57
N SER A 142 14.13 3.33 -9.71
CA SER A 142 14.32 4.34 -10.76
C SER A 142 13.01 4.86 -11.34
N PHE A 143 12.05 3.96 -11.59
CA PHE A 143 10.72 4.35 -12.02
C PHE A 143 10.01 5.20 -10.96
N LEU A 144 10.01 4.75 -9.71
CA LEU A 144 9.38 5.50 -8.61
C LEU A 144 9.99 6.89 -8.43
N LEU A 145 11.30 7.01 -8.52
CA LEU A 145 11.97 8.32 -8.45
C LEU A 145 11.56 9.24 -9.62
N SER A 146 11.31 8.68 -10.81
CA SER A 146 10.81 9.45 -11.96
C SER A 146 9.36 9.92 -11.80
N GLN A 147 8.56 9.19 -11.02
CA GLN A 147 7.17 9.53 -10.71
C GLN A 147 7.02 10.38 -9.43
N PHE A 148 8.10 10.61 -8.71
CA PHE A 148 8.06 11.34 -7.45
C PHE A 148 7.59 12.80 -7.65
N CYS A 149 6.54 13.17 -6.93
CA CYS A 149 5.97 14.51 -6.96
C CYS A 149 6.21 15.21 -5.62
N ASP A 150 6.75 16.42 -5.67
CA ASP A 150 6.76 17.30 -4.49
C ASP A 150 5.39 17.97 -4.36
N ASN A 151 4.47 17.26 -3.69
CA ASN A 151 3.11 17.74 -3.46
C ASN A 151 3.06 18.51 -2.14
N GLN A 152 2.89 19.84 -2.22
CA GLN A 152 2.86 20.74 -1.05
C GLN A 152 1.71 20.43 -0.11
N GLU A 153 0.55 20.02 -0.63
CA GLU A 153 -0.61 19.65 0.19
C GLU A 153 -0.29 18.41 1.05
N VAL A 154 0.32 17.39 0.45
CA VAL A 154 0.77 16.20 1.18
C VAL A 154 1.82 16.58 2.22
N SER A 155 2.77 17.47 1.89
CA SER A 155 3.76 17.96 2.84
C SER A 155 3.13 18.67 4.03
N ASN A 156 2.10 19.48 3.81
CA ASN A 156 1.38 20.18 4.87
C ASN A 156 0.65 19.20 5.79
N ILE A 157 0.01 18.17 5.22
CA ILE A 157 -0.67 17.11 6.00
C ILE A 157 0.36 16.31 6.81
N GLU A 158 1.49 15.90 6.21
CA GLU A 158 2.57 15.18 6.90
C GLU A 158 3.12 16.00 8.06
N ASN A 159 3.41 17.28 7.86
CA ASN A 159 3.89 18.18 8.92
C ASN A 159 2.86 18.30 10.04
N SER A 160 1.57 18.39 9.71
CA SER A 160 0.50 18.44 10.71
C SER A 160 0.40 17.16 11.51
N LEU A 161 0.53 15.99 10.87
CA LEU A 161 0.55 14.69 11.55
C LEU A 161 1.75 14.53 12.46
N ILE A 162 2.95 14.96 12.03
CA ILE A 162 4.18 14.96 12.84
C ILE A 162 3.98 15.86 14.06
N PHE A 163 3.39 17.05 13.88
CA PHE A 163 3.12 17.97 14.97
C PHE A 163 2.13 17.36 15.99
N VAL A 164 1.02 16.79 15.54
CA VAL A 164 0.03 16.15 16.40
C VAL A 164 0.64 14.98 17.15
N HIS A 165 1.43 14.14 16.49
CA HIS A 165 2.12 13.02 17.12
C HIS A 165 3.14 13.50 18.17
N GLY A 166 3.93 14.50 17.84
CA GLY A 166 4.90 15.11 18.78
C GLY A 166 4.20 15.73 19.98
N LEU A 167 3.10 16.46 19.78
CA LEU A 167 2.28 17.02 20.85
C LEU A 167 1.68 15.92 21.74
N TRP A 168 1.13 14.86 21.15
CA TRP A 168 0.58 13.73 21.88
C TRP A 168 1.64 13.04 22.75
N PHE A 169 2.84 12.79 22.18
CA PHE A 169 3.96 12.19 22.90
C PHE A 169 4.40 13.09 24.08
N TYR A 170 4.54 14.40 23.83
CA TYR A 170 4.89 15.39 24.85
C TYR A 170 3.85 15.41 26.00
N LEU A 171 2.56 15.43 25.66
CA LEU A 171 1.48 15.44 26.64
C LEU A 171 1.44 14.13 27.43
N ARG A 172 1.64 13.00 26.80
CA ARG A 172 1.70 11.68 27.46
C ARG A 172 2.86 11.58 28.44
N THR A 173 4.01 12.18 28.15
CA THR A 173 5.20 12.13 29.03
C THR A 173 5.13 13.12 30.18
N LYS A 174 4.34 14.19 30.07
CA LYS A 174 4.28 15.27 31.06
C LYS A 174 3.09 15.18 32.02
N THR A 175 2.01 14.49 31.70
CA THR A 175 0.82 14.45 32.57
C THR A 175 0.00 13.17 32.46
N ASN A 176 -0.17 12.47 33.57
CA ASN A 176 -1.23 11.48 33.76
C ASN A 176 -2.66 12.11 33.78
N LEU A 177 -2.77 13.44 33.70
CA LEU A 177 -4.03 14.19 33.89
C LEU A 177 -4.79 14.44 32.59
N ILE A 178 -4.13 14.41 31.43
CA ILE A 178 -4.75 14.80 30.13
C ILE A 178 -5.56 13.67 29.51
N ILE A 179 -5.48 12.46 30.05
CA ILE A 179 -6.25 11.30 29.53
C ILE A 179 -7.77 11.56 29.57
N TYR A 180 -8.25 12.41 30.47
CA TYR A 180 -9.69 12.73 30.60
C TYR A 180 -10.20 13.80 29.62
N LEU A 181 -9.35 14.71 29.15
CA LEU A 181 -9.78 15.83 28.29
C LEU A 181 -9.78 15.51 26.79
N LEU A 182 -9.12 14.42 26.38
CA LEU A 182 -8.96 14.04 24.98
C LEU A 182 -9.78 12.81 24.56
N GLY A 183 -10.88 12.51 25.24
CA GLY A 183 -11.77 11.40 24.90
C GLY A 183 -12.16 11.33 23.41
N PRO A 184 -12.53 12.45 22.74
CA PRO A 184 -12.83 12.47 21.31
C PRO A 184 -11.59 12.30 20.42
N VAL A 185 -10.46 12.90 20.81
CA VAL A 185 -9.19 12.82 20.06
C VAL A 185 -8.56 11.42 20.19
N ARG A 186 -8.79 10.72 21.29
CA ARG A 186 -8.35 9.33 21.48
C ARG A 186 -8.99 8.38 20.47
N ARG A 187 -10.24 8.64 20.05
CA ARG A 187 -10.88 7.87 18.96
C ARG A 187 -10.23 8.13 17.60
N LEU A 188 -9.86 9.37 17.30
CA LEU A 188 -9.18 9.72 16.05
C LEU A 188 -7.75 9.18 16.02
N VAL A 189 -7.02 9.25 17.12
CA VAL A 189 -5.63 8.77 17.20
C VAL A 189 -5.58 7.24 17.37
N SER A 190 -6.53 6.59 18.07
CA SER A 190 -6.59 5.13 18.12
C SER A 190 -7.02 4.53 16.79
N LEU A 191 -7.82 5.25 15.99
CA LEU A 191 -8.10 4.90 14.59
C LEU A 191 -6.90 5.12 13.69
N ALA A 192 -5.91 5.92 14.12
CA ALA A 192 -4.69 6.19 13.38
C ALA A 192 -3.50 5.28 13.78
N PHE A 193 -3.54 4.56 14.92
CA PHE A 193 -2.37 3.85 15.46
C PHE A 193 -2.67 2.45 16.08
N ASN A 194 -3.85 1.87 15.84
CA ASN A 194 -4.16 0.46 16.14
C ASN A 194 -4.27 -0.37 14.88
#